data_9c9413717d5d0dd091409dfaaae2cbd8
#
_entry.id   9c9413717d5d0dd091409dfaaae2cbd8
#
_cell.length_a   1.000
_cell.length_b   1.000
_cell.length_c   1.000
_cell.angle_alpha   90.00
_cell.angle_beta   90.00
_cell.angle_gamma   90.00
#
_symmetry.space_group_name_H-M   'P 1'
#
loop_
_entity.id
_entity.type
_entity.pdbx_description
1 polymer ?
#
loop_
_entity_poly.entity_id
_entity_poly.type
_entity_poly.pdbx_seq_one_letter_code
_entity_poly.pdbx_strand_id
1 'polypeptide(L)'
;MGLDLYAYKVKNLESYNKYLSSCHNYNNYSAFLWTKYEKEVNKAYNRYCNWEAEHQNDPDYSLKENPYSYGINNFITEEEKNNENELATYREFAKTNCNYHEIESLYMRKHYWFIQYLYHKYDDKMIYRDGDIVKTFSGEQFIITKTDLKDIIDRLQRVIDASKNNLDTYYNDPLVYHSLSDEPLVNKDVMDREFPIYNEYHFAARMDWNYSYTTINSYLNDFKNVYSEMKDEELLVYVESW
;
A
#
# COMPACT_ATOMS: atom_id res chain seq x y z
N MET A 1 8.06 8.12 -9.87
CA MET A 1 7.54 7.34 -8.74
C MET A 1 6.03 7.47 -8.77
N GLY A 2 5.29 6.42 -8.52
CA GLY A 2 3.83 6.40 -8.53
C GLY A 2 3.32 6.12 -7.13
N LEU A 3 2.19 6.71 -6.77
CA LEU A 3 1.45 6.41 -5.55
C LEU A 3 0.62 5.16 -5.78
N ASP A 4 0.78 4.17 -4.94
CA ASP A 4 -0.01 2.95 -4.90
C ASP A 4 -0.69 2.83 -3.54
N LEU A 5 -1.98 2.45 -3.54
CA LEU A 5 -2.77 2.17 -2.34
C LEU A 5 -3.14 0.70 -2.32
N TYR A 6 -2.72 0.01 -1.30
CA TYR A 6 -3.04 -1.39 -1.06
C TYR A 6 -4.09 -1.50 0.05
N ALA A 7 -5.15 -2.25 -0.20
CA ALA A 7 -6.19 -2.51 0.77
C ALA A 7 -6.02 -3.88 1.42
N TYR A 8 -6.07 -3.93 2.75
CA TYR A 8 -6.01 -5.17 3.51
C TYR A 8 -7.24 -5.29 4.40
N LYS A 9 -7.79 -6.49 4.48
CA LYS A 9 -8.81 -6.81 5.49
C LYS A 9 -8.14 -7.39 6.73
N VAL A 10 -8.61 -6.95 7.91
CA VAL A 10 -8.13 -7.43 9.20
C VAL A 10 -9.31 -7.73 10.12
N LYS A 11 -9.11 -8.69 11.03
CA LYS A 11 -10.14 -9.19 11.92
C LYS A 11 -10.72 -8.12 12.86
N ASN A 12 -9.86 -7.33 13.49
CA ASN A 12 -10.21 -6.21 14.37
C ASN A 12 -8.97 -5.41 14.74
N LEU A 13 -9.18 -4.26 15.38
CA LEU A 13 -8.10 -3.34 15.76
C LEU A 13 -7.11 -3.97 16.76
N GLU A 14 -7.58 -4.75 17.74
CA GLU A 14 -6.70 -5.36 18.73
C GLU A 14 -5.71 -6.34 18.09
N SER A 15 -6.20 -7.24 17.23
CA SER A 15 -5.34 -8.20 16.54
C SER A 15 -4.40 -7.51 15.55
N TYR A 16 -4.86 -6.44 14.91
CA TYR A 16 -4.03 -5.65 14.00
C TYR A 16 -2.90 -4.94 14.76
N ASN A 17 -3.18 -4.32 15.91
CA ASN A 17 -2.15 -3.70 16.74
C ASN A 17 -1.11 -4.72 17.25
N LYS A 18 -1.53 -5.94 17.60
CA LYS A 18 -0.61 -7.04 17.94
C LYS A 18 0.29 -7.41 16.77
N TYR A 19 -0.27 -7.49 15.56
CA TYR A 19 0.53 -7.74 14.36
C TYR A 19 1.52 -6.61 14.09
N LEU A 20 1.09 -5.34 14.16
CA LEU A 20 1.97 -4.19 13.98
C LEU A 20 3.12 -4.18 15.01
N SER A 21 2.81 -4.45 16.28
CA SER A 21 3.83 -4.53 17.34
C SER A 21 4.84 -5.64 17.06
N SER A 22 4.39 -6.79 16.53
CA SER A 22 5.29 -7.88 16.15
C SER A 22 6.20 -7.50 14.97
N CYS A 23 5.67 -6.78 13.99
CA CYS A 23 6.47 -6.24 12.89
C CYS A 23 7.53 -5.25 13.38
N HIS A 24 7.14 -4.35 14.29
CA HIS A 24 8.06 -3.39 14.89
C HIS A 24 9.21 -4.09 15.64
N ASN A 25 8.89 -5.07 16.50
CA ASN A 25 9.91 -5.81 17.24
C ASN A 25 10.88 -6.55 16.31
N TYR A 26 10.37 -7.23 15.29
CA TYR A 26 11.19 -7.90 14.29
C TYR A 26 12.11 -6.90 13.55
N ASN A 27 11.55 -5.81 13.06
CA ASN A 27 12.30 -4.80 12.31
C ASN A 27 13.37 -4.13 13.16
N ASN A 28 13.08 -3.81 14.42
CA ASN A 28 14.05 -3.21 15.34
C ASN A 28 15.21 -4.17 15.63
N TYR A 29 14.90 -5.46 15.83
CA TYR A 29 15.94 -6.45 16.07
C TYR A 29 16.82 -6.65 14.83
N SER A 30 16.23 -6.74 13.64
CA SER A 30 16.97 -6.83 12.39
C SER A 30 17.83 -5.58 12.17
N ALA A 31 17.32 -4.38 12.41
CA ALA A 31 18.09 -3.13 12.32
C ALA A 31 19.24 -3.09 13.33
N PHE A 32 19.03 -3.59 14.55
CA PHE A 32 20.08 -3.73 15.55
C PHE A 32 21.20 -4.65 15.05
N LEU A 33 20.87 -5.80 14.47
CA LEU A 33 21.88 -6.73 13.92
C LEU A 33 22.67 -6.08 12.78
N TRP A 34 22.00 -5.40 11.85
CA TRP A 34 22.68 -4.66 10.77
C TRP A 34 23.62 -3.60 11.30
N THR A 35 23.21 -2.82 12.30
CA THR A 35 24.08 -1.80 12.92
C THR A 35 25.27 -2.43 13.62
N LYS A 36 25.04 -3.55 14.33
CA LYS A 36 26.10 -4.27 15.06
C LYS A 36 27.18 -4.81 14.13
N TYR A 37 26.81 -5.33 12.97
CA TYR A 37 27.69 -6.00 12.03
C TYR A 37 28.00 -5.19 10.78
N GLU A 38 27.65 -3.90 10.74
CA GLU A 38 27.82 -3.03 9.58
C GLU A 38 29.26 -3.02 9.04
N LYS A 39 30.26 -2.97 9.92
CA LYS A 39 31.67 -2.92 9.52
C LYS A 39 32.12 -4.22 8.87
N GLU A 40 31.72 -5.36 9.41
CA GLU A 40 32.04 -6.69 8.91
C GLU A 40 31.36 -6.93 7.55
N VAL A 41 30.09 -6.57 7.44
CA VAL A 41 29.31 -6.65 6.19
C VAL A 41 29.94 -5.77 5.12
N ASN A 42 30.26 -4.50 5.42
CA ASN A 42 30.88 -3.58 4.47
C ASN A 42 32.26 -4.06 4.02
N LYS A 43 33.06 -4.61 4.94
CA LYS A 43 34.37 -5.21 4.59
C LYS A 43 34.23 -6.41 3.66
N ALA A 44 33.23 -7.27 3.90
CA ALA A 44 32.96 -8.43 3.06
C ALA A 44 32.39 -8.00 1.69
N TYR A 45 31.50 -7.01 1.66
CA TYR A 45 30.99 -6.43 0.43
C TYR A 45 32.10 -5.83 -0.46
N ASN A 46 33.05 -5.09 0.12
CA ASN A 46 34.17 -4.57 -0.63
C ASN A 46 35.03 -5.68 -1.24
N ARG A 47 35.26 -6.80 -0.52
CA ARG A 47 35.95 -7.95 -1.07
C ARG A 47 35.18 -8.60 -2.22
N TYR A 48 33.87 -8.73 -2.07
CA TYR A 48 32.98 -9.22 -3.12
C TYR A 48 33.10 -8.35 -4.39
N CYS A 49 32.94 -7.04 -4.25
CA CYS A 49 33.03 -6.10 -5.38
C CYS A 49 34.41 -6.08 -6.05
N ASN A 50 35.48 -6.17 -5.26
CA ASN A 50 36.84 -6.22 -5.82
C ASN A 50 37.06 -7.49 -6.66
N TRP A 51 36.59 -8.64 -6.16
CA TRP A 51 36.68 -9.90 -6.91
C TRP A 51 35.85 -9.82 -8.22
N GLU A 52 34.65 -9.27 -8.18
CA GLU A 52 33.84 -9.04 -9.37
C GLU A 52 34.54 -8.14 -10.39
N ALA A 53 35.14 -7.04 -9.94
CA ALA A 53 35.84 -6.11 -10.80
C ALA A 53 37.12 -6.73 -11.44
N GLU A 54 37.80 -7.62 -10.71
CA GLU A 54 38.99 -8.31 -11.21
C GLU A 54 38.67 -9.39 -12.26
N HIS A 55 37.49 -10.04 -12.14
CA HIS A 55 37.18 -11.22 -12.95
C HIS A 55 36.11 -10.96 -14.02
N GLN A 56 35.40 -9.83 -14.00
CA GLN A 56 34.26 -9.53 -14.93
C GLN A 56 34.62 -9.65 -16.42
N ASN A 57 35.89 -9.53 -16.78
CA ASN A 57 36.37 -9.63 -18.16
C ASN A 57 36.97 -11.02 -18.51
N ASP A 58 36.95 -11.97 -17.57
CA ASP A 58 37.45 -13.31 -17.82
C ASP A 58 36.54 -14.05 -18.81
N PRO A 59 37.07 -14.82 -19.75
CA PRO A 59 36.26 -15.51 -20.76
C PRO A 59 35.24 -16.52 -20.18
N ASP A 60 35.55 -17.02 -18.98
CA ASP A 60 34.75 -18.00 -18.25
C ASP A 60 34.09 -17.42 -16.98
N TYR A 61 33.94 -16.09 -16.92
CA TYR A 61 33.35 -15.40 -15.76
C TYR A 61 32.01 -15.97 -15.34
N SER A 62 31.15 -16.29 -16.29
CA SER A 62 29.81 -16.85 -16.01
C SER A 62 29.84 -18.23 -15.34
N LEU A 63 30.99 -18.92 -15.33
CA LEU A 63 31.19 -20.21 -14.70
C LEU A 63 31.91 -20.11 -13.35
N LYS A 64 32.40 -18.91 -13.00
CA LYS A 64 33.11 -18.67 -11.75
C LYS A 64 32.12 -18.24 -10.67
N GLU A 65 32.19 -18.89 -9.52
CA GLU A 65 31.48 -18.47 -8.32
C GLU A 65 32.33 -17.50 -7.50
N ASN A 66 31.77 -16.36 -7.12
CA ASN A 66 32.45 -15.45 -6.22
C ASN A 66 32.55 -16.09 -4.83
N PRO A 67 33.80 -16.31 -4.30
CA PRO A 67 33.98 -17.00 -3.02
C PRO A 67 33.61 -16.13 -1.81
N TYR A 68 33.31 -14.85 -2.01
CA TYR A 68 32.97 -13.93 -0.94
C TYR A 68 31.45 -13.76 -0.81
N SER A 69 30.95 -13.88 0.41
CA SER A 69 29.57 -13.59 0.75
C SER A 69 29.52 -12.47 1.79
N TYR A 70 28.63 -11.51 1.56
CA TYR A 70 28.43 -10.33 2.42
C TYR A 70 27.08 -10.31 3.15
N GLY A 71 26.30 -11.37 3.05
CA GLY A 71 25.03 -11.47 3.77
C GLY A 71 25.25 -11.43 5.29
N ILE A 72 24.42 -10.69 6.01
CA ILE A 72 24.51 -10.53 7.48
C ILE A 72 24.51 -11.88 8.21
N ASN A 73 23.82 -12.89 7.67
CA ASN A 73 23.74 -14.24 8.23
C ASN A 73 25.09 -14.94 8.40
N ASN A 74 26.15 -14.43 7.76
CA ASN A 74 27.51 -14.97 7.91
C ASN A 74 28.22 -14.42 9.16
N PHE A 75 27.68 -13.42 9.81
CA PHE A 75 28.30 -12.69 10.91
C PHE A 75 27.55 -12.84 12.23
N ILE A 76 26.21 -13.03 12.18
CA ILE A 76 25.39 -13.20 13.38
C ILE A 76 25.65 -14.54 14.06
N THR A 77 25.55 -14.56 15.40
CA THR A 77 25.69 -15.78 16.18
C THR A 77 24.46 -16.68 16.05
N GLU A 78 24.58 -17.95 16.43
CA GLU A 78 23.43 -18.88 16.47
C GLU A 78 22.34 -18.41 17.43
N GLU A 79 22.69 -17.78 18.56
CA GLU A 79 21.73 -17.19 19.49
C GLU A 79 20.95 -16.05 18.82
N GLU A 80 21.64 -15.17 18.09
CA GLU A 80 21.00 -14.06 17.37
C GLU A 80 20.10 -14.54 16.25
N LYS A 81 20.47 -15.59 15.51
CA LYS A 81 19.63 -16.24 14.51
C LYS A 81 18.37 -16.82 15.16
N ASN A 82 18.50 -17.50 16.29
CA ASN A 82 17.37 -18.06 17.01
C ASN A 82 16.41 -16.96 17.46
N ASN A 83 16.90 -15.85 18.02
CA ASN A 83 16.09 -14.72 18.42
C ASN A 83 15.37 -14.07 17.21
N GLU A 84 16.05 -13.90 16.08
CA GLU A 84 15.43 -13.38 14.86
C GLU A 84 14.33 -14.31 14.34
N ASN A 85 14.57 -15.62 14.35
CA ASN A 85 13.59 -16.64 13.95
C ASN A 85 12.37 -16.68 14.88
N GLU A 86 12.56 -16.53 16.19
CA GLU A 86 11.46 -16.45 17.16
C GLU A 86 10.58 -15.22 16.88
N LEU A 87 11.19 -14.07 16.66
CA LEU A 87 10.46 -12.83 16.31
C LEU A 87 9.74 -12.97 14.96
N ALA A 88 10.36 -13.57 13.96
CA ALA A 88 9.75 -13.85 12.67
C ALA A 88 8.55 -14.80 12.82
N THR A 89 8.69 -15.87 13.59
CA THR A 89 7.62 -16.84 13.88
C THR A 89 6.45 -16.18 14.60
N TYR A 90 6.74 -15.32 15.59
CA TYR A 90 5.69 -14.59 16.30
C TYR A 90 4.97 -13.61 15.39
N ARG A 91 5.67 -12.92 14.47
CA ARG A 91 5.08 -12.03 13.48
C ARG A 91 4.12 -12.78 12.55
N GLU A 92 4.51 -13.94 12.02
CA GLU A 92 3.64 -14.76 11.16
C GLU A 92 2.41 -15.30 11.91
N PHE A 93 2.59 -15.69 13.17
CA PHE A 93 1.48 -16.07 14.05
C PHE A 93 0.51 -14.90 14.27
N ALA A 94 1.03 -13.71 14.58
CA ALA A 94 0.21 -12.50 14.77
C ALA A 94 -0.50 -12.09 13.47
N LYS A 95 0.15 -12.21 12.30
CA LYS A 95 -0.44 -11.99 10.98
C LYS A 95 -1.62 -12.92 10.72
N THR A 96 -1.44 -14.20 10.99
CA THR A 96 -2.49 -15.22 10.83
C THR A 96 -3.68 -14.95 11.75
N ASN A 97 -3.43 -14.63 13.03
CA ASN A 97 -4.49 -14.30 13.98
C ASN A 97 -5.22 -12.99 13.68
N CYS A 98 -4.54 -12.06 13.04
CA CYS A 98 -5.10 -10.82 12.55
C CYS A 98 -5.95 -11.01 11.30
N ASN A 99 -5.82 -12.16 10.62
CA ASN A 99 -6.42 -12.39 9.30
C ASN A 99 -6.02 -11.30 8.29
N TYR A 100 -4.74 -10.90 8.31
CA TYR A 100 -4.21 -9.84 7.45
C TYR A 100 -4.01 -10.36 6.03
N HIS A 101 -4.91 -9.98 5.13
CA HIS A 101 -4.82 -10.34 3.73
C HIS A 101 -5.21 -9.18 2.80
N GLU A 102 -4.55 -9.11 1.67
CA GLU A 102 -4.78 -8.11 0.64
C GLU A 102 -6.10 -8.36 -0.09
N ILE A 103 -6.78 -7.25 -0.44
CA ILE A 103 -7.98 -7.25 -1.28
C ILE A 103 -7.58 -6.62 -2.61
N GLU A 104 -7.16 -7.46 -3.55
CA GLU A 104 -6.65 -7.03 -4.86
C GLU A 104 -7.62 -6.15 -5.64
N SER A 105 -8.95 -6.38 -5.53
CA SER A 105 -9.97 -5.58 -6.21
C SER A 105 -10.04 -4.13 -5.72
N LEU A 106 -9.49 -3.84 -4.54
CA LEU A 106 -9.42 -2.49 -3.97
C LEU A 106 -8.02 -1.85 -4.11
N TYR A 107 -7.11 -2.45 -4.87
CA TYR A 107 -5.86 -1.81 -5.22
C TYR A 107 -6.09 -0.58 -6.08
N MET A 108 -5.47 0.54 -5.71
CA MET A 108 -5.62 1.81 -6.42
C MET A 108 -4.26 2.42 -6.73
N ARG A 109 -4.00 2.63 -8.02
CA ARG A 109 -2.78 3.28 -8.48
C ARG A 109 -3.07 4.70 -8.96
N LYS A 110 -2.37 5.69 -8.36
CA LYS A 110 -2.49 7.12 -8.72
C LYS A 110 -3.90 7.72 -8.56
N HIS A 111 -4.73 7.15 -7.70
CA HIS A 111 -6.06 7.69 -7.39
C HIS A 111 -5.96 8.75 -6.29
N TYR A 112 -5.40 9.90 -6.63
CA TYR A 112 -5.11 11.00 -5.70
C TYR A 112 -6.36 11.53 -4.98
N TRP A 113 -7.53 11.50 -5.62
CA TRP A 113 -8.79 11.90 -5.01
C TRP A 113 -9.14 11.07 -3.78
N PHE A 114 -8.86 9.77 -3.85
CA PHE A 114 -9.16 8.87 -2.74
C PHE A 114 -8.13 9.02 -1.60
N ILE A 115 -6.85 9.12 -1.93
CA ILE A 115 -5.83 9.33 -0.89
C ILE A 115 -6.04 10.67 -0.17
N GLN A 116 -6.37 11.76 -0.88
CA GLN A 116 -6.67 13.03 -0.24
C GLN A 116 -7.90 12.96 0.66
N TYR A 117 -8.94 12.27 0.23
CA TYR A 117 -10.11 12.00 1.06
C TYR A 117 -9.72 11.23 2.33
N LEU A 118 -8.86 10.21 2.23
CA LEU A 118 -8.36 9.46 3.37
C LEU A 118 -7.58 10.35 4.33
N TYR A 119 -6.62 11.13 3.83
CA TYR A 119 -5.86 12.07 4.64
C TYR A 119 -6.77 13.03 5.39
N HIS A 120 -7.69 13.66 4.70
CA HIS A 120 -8.58 14.65 5.33
C HIS A 120 -9.53 14.03 6.36
N LYS A 121 -10.10 12.86 6.03
CA LYS A 121 -11.12 12.24 6.89
C LYS A 121 -10.53 11.46 8.06
N TYR A 122 -9.33 10.89 7.88
CA TYR A 122 -8.76 9.92 8.82
C TYR A 122 -7.41 10.36 9.40
N ASP A 123 -7.02 11.61 9.25
CA ASP A 123 -5.76 12.15 9.76
C ASP A 123 -5.62 11.92 11.28
N ASP A 124 -6.70 12.11 12.04
CA ASP A 124 -6.79 11.82 13.47
C ASP A 124 -6.90 10.33 13.82
N LYS A 125 -7.16 9.47 12.82
CA LYS A 125 -7.27 8.02 12.96
C LYS A 125 -6.03 7.27 12.44
N MET A 126 -4.99 7.98 12.05
CA MET A 126 -3.73 7.37 11.66
C MET A 126 -3.15 6.56 12.82
N ILE A 127 -2.58 5.40 12.51
CA ILE A 127 -1.94 4.59 13.52
C ILE A 127 -0.60 5.20 13.86
N TYR A 128 -0.48 5.68 15.10
CA TYR A 128 0.78 6.10 15.67
C TYR A 128 1.40 4.91 16.43
N ARG A 129 2.67 4.68 16.26
CA ARG A 129 3.46 3.80 17.12
C ARG A 129 4.28 4.65 18.09
N ASP A 130 4.22 4.34 19.39
CA ASP A 130 5.03 5.00 20.40
C ASP A 130 4.95 6.54 20.40
N GLY A 131 3.81 7.10 19.97
CA GLY A 131 3.60 8.54 19.87
C GLY A 131 4.11 9.17 18.58
N ASP A 132 4.78 8.41 17.73
CA ASP A 132 5.20 8.85 16.39
C ASP A 132 4.28 8.31 15.31
N ILE A 133 4.04 9.12 14.27
CA ILE A 133 3.42 8.64 13.04
C ILE A 133 4.28 7.48 12.53
N VAL A 134 3.71 6.30 12.45
CA VAL A 134 4.41 5.17 11.86
C VAL A 134 4.54 5.43 10.37
N LYS A 135 5.57 6.13 10.00
CA LYS A 135 6.12 6.02 8.66
C LYS A 135 6.78 4.65 8.58
N THR A 136 6.00 3.64 8.19
CA THR A 136 6.61 2.41 7.71
C THR A 136 7.40 2.76 6.45
N PHE A 137 8.34 1.94 6.04
CA PHE A 137 9.01 2.08 4.72
C PHE A 137 8.02 2.13 3.55
N SER A 138 6.77 1.80 3.77
CA SER A 138 5.65 1.73 2.83
C SER A 138 4.65 2.88 2.91
N GLY A 139 4.86 3.90 3.74
CA GLY A 139 3.94 5.04 3.81
C GLY A 139 2.89 4.95 4.92
N GLU A 140 1.85 5.77 4.81
CA GLU A 140 0.83 5.94 5.82
C GLU A 140 -0.23 4.85 5.77
N GLN A 141 -0.91 4.63 6.90
CA GLN A 141 -1.93 3.58 7.03
C GLN A 141 -3.24 4.20 7.52
N PHE A 142 -4.33 3.90 6.81
CA PHE A 142 -5.67 4.40 7.13
C PHE A 142 -6.56 3.24 7.53
N ILE A 143 -7.18 3.35 8.72
CA ILE A 143 -8.12 2.34 9.21
C ILE A 143 -9.55 2.77 8.90
N ILE A 144 -10.25 1.96 8.15
CA ILE A 144 -11.62 2.18 7.70
C ILE A 144 -12.51 1.12 8.36
N THR A 145 -13.45 1.57 9.18
CA THR A 145 -14.48 0.71 9.74
C THR A 145 -15.56 0.39 8.71
N LYS A 146 -16.40 -0.61 8.99
CA LYS A 146 -17.55 -0.93 8.13
C LYS A 146 -18.50 0.27 7.95
N THR A 147 -18.67 1.09 9.00
CA THR A 147 -19.46 2.34 8.92
C THR A 147 -18.80 3.36 7.99
N ASP A 148 -17.47 3.53 8.09
CA ASP A 148 -16.74 4.43 7.19
C ASP A 148 -16.79 3.94 5.74
N LEU A 149 -16.70 2.62 5.52
CA LEU A 149 -16.84 2.02 4.19
C LEU A 149 -18.23 2.28 3.60
N LYS A 150 -19.28 2.21 4.44
CA LYS A 150 -20.65 2.56 4.01
C LYS A 150 -20.75 4.02 3.56
N ASP A 151 -20.14 4.95 4.26
CA ASP A 151 -20.11 6.37 3.86
C ASP A 151 -19.39 6.57 2.51
N ILE A 152 -18.25 5.87 2.29
CA ILE A 152 -17.55 5.89 1.02
C ILE A 152 -18.44 5.39 -0.11
N ILE A 153 -19.13 4.26 0.09
CA ILE A 153 -20.08 3.69 -0.88
C ILE A 153 -21.20 4.68 -1.19
N ASP A 154 -21.79 5.29 -0.18
CA ASP A 154 -22.90 6.23 -0.36
C ASP A 154 -22.46 7.50 -1.12
N ARG A 155 -21.23 7.97 -0.89
CA ARG A 155 -20.63 9.08 -1.65
C ARG A 155 -20.41 8.72 -3.12
N LEU A 156 -19.77 7.57 -3.37
CA LEU A 156 -19.55 7.08 -4.74
C LEU A 156 -20.88 6.85 -5.46
N GLN A 157 -21.90 6.33 -4.78
CA GLN A 157 -23.23 6.13 -5.35
C GLN A 157 -23.85 7.47 -5.80
N ARG A 158 -23.75 8.54 -4.99
CA ARG A 158 -24.23 9.87 -5.38
C ARG A 158 -23.50 10.42 -6.61
N VAL A 159 -22.18 10.18 -6.71
CA VAL A 159 -21.39 10.57 -7.90
C VAL A 159 -21.90 9.82 -9.14
N ILE A 160 -22.06 8.51 -9.06
CA ILE A 160 -22.52 7.68 -10.17
C ILE A 160 -23.94 8.06 -10.59
N ASP A 161 -24.85 8.25 -9.63
CA ASP A 161 -26.24 8.64 -9.94
C ASP A 161 -26.34 10.00 -10.64
N ALA A 162 -25.51 10.97 -10.24
CA ALA A 162 -25.44 12.28 -10.88
C ALA A 162 -24.79 12.26 -12.26
N SER A 163 -24.09 11.17 -12.61
CA SER A 163 -23.34 11.04 -13.86
C SER A 163 -24.10 10.29 -14.96
N LYS A 164 -25.27 9.73 -14.67
CA LYS A 164 -26.04 8.90 -15.62
C LYS A 164 -26.38 9.64 -16.90
N ASN A 165 -26.73 10.94 -16.82
CA ASN A 165 -27.04 11.74 -18.00
C ASN A 165 -25.84 11.92 -18.93
N ASN A 166 -24.63 11.89 -18.42
CA ASN A 166 -23.40 11.98 -19.21
C ASN A 166 -23.19 10.72 -20.07
N LEU A 167 -23.60 9.56 -19.53
CA LEU A 167 -23.56 8.28 -20.25
C LEU A 167 -24.56 8.24 -21.41
N ASP A 168 -25.81 8.68 -21.16
CA ASP A 168 -26.84 8.67 -22.18
C ASP A 168 -26.45 9.53 -23.39
N THR A 169 -25.81 10.67 -23.13
CA THR A 169 -25.30 11.54 -24.18
C THR A 169 -24.14 10.87 -24.95
N TYR A 170 -23.23 10.21 -24.25
CA TYR A 170 -22.09 9.53 -24.84
C TYR A 170 -22.46 8.34 -25.73
N TYR A 171 -23.35 7.45 -25.23
CA TYR A 171 -23.75 6.24 -25.96
C TYR A 171 -24.77 6.51 -27.08
N ASN A 172 -25.50 7.61 -27.01
CA ASN A 172 -26.53 7.95 -28.01
C ASN A 172 -26.03 8.90 -29.11
N ASP A 173 -24.76 9.30 -29.11
CA ASP A 173 -24.18 10.09 -30.20
C ASP A 173 -23.59 9.15 -31.27
N PRO A 174 -24.28 8.92 -32.42
CA PRO A 174 -23.82 7.99 -33.46
C PRO A 174 -22.63 8.50 -34.26
N LEU A 175 -22.19 9.75 -34.05
CA LEU A 175 -21.11 10.38 -34.77
C LEU A 175 -19.76 10.38 -34.03
N VAL A 176 -19.73 9.92 -32.77
CA VAL A 176 -18.51 9.89 -31.99
C VAL A 176 -17.82 8.54 -32.14
N TYR A 177 -16.64 8.56 -32.72
CA TYR A 177 -15.72 7.44 -32.76
C TYR A 177 -15.08 7.35 -31.36
N HIS A 178 -15.54 6.41 -30.52
CA HIS A 178 -15.06 6.25 -29.15
C HIS A 178 -13.66 5.64 -29.15
N SER A 179 -12.65 6.45 -28.86
CA SER A 179 -11.34 5.95 -28.45
C SER A 179 -11.35 5.66 -26.94
N LEU A 180 -10.43 4.81 -26.44
CA LEU A 180 -10.25 4.57 -25.01
C LEU A 180 -9.93 5.86 -24.20
N SER A 181 -9.53 6.94 -24.88
CA SER A 181 -9.30 8.27 -24.30
C SER A 181 -10.57 9.09 -24.11
N ASP A 182 -11.70 8.66 -24.70
CA ASP A 182 -12.95 9.41 -24.73
C ASP A 182 -14.00 8.83 -23.77
N GLU A 183 -13.59 8.04 -22.77
CA GLU A 183 -14.51 7.52 -21.76
C GLU A 183 -15.27 8.65 -21.06
N PRO A 184 -16.60 8.48 -20.83
CA PRO A 184 -17.39 9.49 -20.15
C PRO A 184 -16.83 9.71 -18.74
N LEU A 185 -16.66 10.98 -18.39
CA LEU A 185 -16.25 11.37 -17.06
C LEU A 185 -17.46 11.44 -16.15
N VAL A 186 -17.27 11.18 -14.86
CA VAL A 186 -18.31 11.43 -13.85
C VAL A 186 -18.60 12.93 -13.74
N ASN A 187 -19.74 13.27 -13.13
CA ASN A 187 -20.08 14.66 -12.85
C ASN A 187 -19.03 15.26 -11.90
N LYS A 188 -18.20 16.16 -12.43
CA LYS A 188 -17.06 16.74 -11.72
C LYS A 188 -17.51 17.52 -10.47
N ASP A 189 -18.56 18.32 -10.56
CA ASP A 189 -19.02 19.15 -9.44
C ASP A 189 -19.50 18.29 -8.26
N VAL A 190 -20.13 17.16 -8.56
CA VAL A 190 -20.56 16.21 -7.54
C VAL A 190 -19.37 15.44 -7.00
N MET A 191 -18.43 15.02 -7.84
CA MET A 191 -17.20 14.36 -7.42
C MET A 191 -16.39 15.24 -6.47
N ASP A 192 -16.17 16.50 -6.84
CA ASP A 192 -15.41 17.46 -6.03
C ASP A 192 -16.11 17.79 -4.68
N ARG A 193 -17.44 17.71 -4.65
CA ARG A 193 -18.22 17.89 -3.40
C ARG A 193 -18.13 16.68 -2.49
N GLU A 194 -18.24 15.47 -3.04
CA GLU A 194 -18.24 14.23 -2.26
C GLU A 194 -16.82 13.82 -1.82
N PHE A 195 -15.82 14.13 -2.66
CA PHE A 195 -14.42 13.86 -2.44
C PHE A 195 -13.61 15.15 -2.69
N PRO A 196 -13.67 16.12 -1.77
CA PRO A 196 -12.98 17.40 -1.95
C PRO A 196 -11.47 17.23 -2.09
N ILE A 197 -10.90 17.97 -3.03
CA ILE A 197 -9.45 18.07 -3.22
C ILE A 197 -8.93 19.19 -2.34
N TYR A 198 -7.99 18.87 -1.47
CA TYR A 198 -7.34 19.83 -0.59
C TYR A 198 -5.98 20.21 -1.16
N ASN A 199 -5.81 21.51 -1.49
CA ASN A 199 -4.56 22.04 -2.06
C ASN A 199 -3.36 21.97 -1.10
N GLU A 200 -3.57 21.58 0.15
CA GLU A 200 -2.56 21.44 1.19
C GLU A 200 -1.62 20.26 0.93
N TYR A 201 -2.10 19.26 0.18
CA TYR A 201 -1.31 18.09 -0.15
C TYR A 201 -0.65 18.28 -1.52
N HIS A 202 0.67 18.18 -1.57
CA HIS A 202 1.52 18.40 -2.77
C HIS A 202 1.15 17.54 -4.00
N PHE A 203 0.20 16.62 -3.87
CA PHE A 203 -0.27 15.72 -4.93
C PHE A 203 -1.38 16.31 -5.80
N ALA A 204 -1.95 17.45 -5.40
CA ALA A 204 -3.15 18.02 -6.04
C ALA A 204 -2.97 18.44 -7.51
N ALA A 205 -1.74 18.65 -7.96
CA ALA A 205 -1.47 19.33 -9.22
C ALA A 205 -1.59 18.47 -10.51
N ARG A 206 -1.97 17.18 -10.44
CA ARG A 206 -1.93 16.27 -11.61
C ARG A 206 -3.15 15.35 -11.75
N MET A 207 -4.35 15.82 -11.44
CA MET A 207 -5.48 14.95 -11.12
C MET A 207 -6.55 14.75 -12.19
N ASP A 208 -6.38 15.25 -13.40
CA ASP A 208 -7.50 15.37 -14.36
C ASP A 208 -7.94 14.05 -15.04
N TRP A 209 -7.24 12.95 -14.86
CA TRP A 209 -7.46 11.77 -15.70
C TRP A 209 -8.10 10.55 -15.01
N ASN A 210 -8.45 10.62 -13.72
CA ASN A 210 -9.01 9.47 -12.99
C ASN A 210 -10.50 9.59 -12.66
N TYR A 211 -11.23 10.44 -13.37
CA TYR A 211 -12.68 10.60 -13.18
C TYR A 211 -13.50 9.85 -14.24
N SER A 212 -12.95 8.81 -14.85
CA SER A 212 -13.71 7.95 -15.76
C SER A 212 -14.87 7.30 -15.00
N TYR A 213 -16.07 7.35 -15.62
CA TYR A 213 -17.27 6.73 -15.07
C TYR A 213 -17.07 5.24 -14.82
N THR A 214 -16.44 4.54 -15.76
CA THR A 214 -16.20 3.10 -15.68
C THR A 214 -15.32 2.77 -14.48
N THR A 215 -14.23 3.52 -14.28
CA THR A 215 -13.32 3.34 -13.16
C THR A 215 -14.01 3.59 -11.82
N ILE A 216 -14.71 4.71 -11.68
CA ILE A 216 -15.42 5.06 -10.43
C ILE A 216 -16.54 4.05 -10.12
N ASN A 217 -17.28 3.61 -11.16
CA ASN A 217 -18.33 2.61 -11.01
C ASN A 217 -17.77 1.21 -10.64
N SER A 218 -16.60 0.85 -11.17
CA SER A 218 -15.90 -0.38 -10.76
C SER A 218 -15.57 -0.35 -9.28
N TYR A 219 -14.91 0.71 -8.80
CA TYR A 219 -14.63 0.85 -7.37
C TYR A 219 -15.86 0.84 -6.49
N LEU A 220 -16.95 1.50 -6.92
CA LEU A 220 -18.23 1.43 -6.19
C LEU A 220 -18.71 -0.01 -6.02
N ASN A 221 -18.62 -0.82 -7.08
CA ASN A 221 -19.04 -2.22 -7.02
C ASN A 221 -18.09 -3.07 -6.15
N ASP A 222 -16.78 -2.84 -6.25
CA ASP A 222 -15.78 -3.55 -5.44
C ASP A 222 -15.95 -3.22 -3.95
N PHE A 223 -16.15 -1.94 -3.60
CA PHE A 223 -16.46 -1.55 -2.23
C PHE A 223 -17.77 -2.17 -1.71
N LYS A 224 -18.83 -2.25 -2.54
CA LYS A 224 -20.09 -2.92 -2.17
C LYS A 224 -19.89 -4.41 -1.92
N ASN A 225 -19.11 -5.08 -2.75
CA ASN A 225 -18.79 -6.49 -2.58
C ASN A 225 -18.07 -6.73 -1.25
N VAL A 226 -17.01 -5.97 -0.99
CA VAL A 226 -16.26 -6.05 0.27
C VAL A 226 -17.16 -5.74 1.48
N TYR A 227 -17.99 -4.69 1.39
CA TYR A 227 -18.93 -4.35 2.46
C TYR A 227 -19.89 -5.47 2.78
N SER A 228 -20.42 -6.16 1.75
CA SER A 228 -21.37 -7.26 1.93
C SER A 228 -20.76 -8.48 2.63
N GLU A 229 -19.47 -8.71 2.47
CA GLU A 229 -18.72 -9.83 3.05
C GLU A 229 -18.07 -9.48 4.40
N MET A 230 -17.94 -8.20 4.71
CA MET A 230 -17.25 -7.71 5.89
C MET A 230 -18.14 -7.83 7.13
N LYS A 231 -17.61 -8.38 8.22
CA LYS A 231 -18.27 -8.39 9.53
C LYS A 231 -18.13 -7.03 10.21
N ASP A 232 -18.94 -6.78 11.23
CA ASP A 232 -18.98 -5.47 11.90
C ASP A 232 -17.69 -5.15 12.67
N GLU A 233 -16.99 -6.17 13.18
CA GLU A 233 -15.72 -6.03 13.88
C GLU A 233 -14.49 -5.98 12.95
N GLU A 234 -14.64 -6.37 11.69
CA GLU A 234 -13.57 -6.34 10.69
C GLU A 234 -13.28 -4.90 10.25
N LEU A 235 -12.04 -4.67 9.83
CA LEU A 235 -11.57 -3.37 9.35
C LEU A 235 -10.91 -3.52 7.98
N LEU A 236 -10.99 -2.47 7.17
CA LEU A 236 -10.10 -2.27 6.04
C LEU A 236 -8.93 -1.39 6.46
N VAL A 237 -7.74 -1.76 6.02
CA VAL A 237 -6.52 -0.97 6.22
C VAL A 237 -5.98 -0.64 4.84
N TYR A 238 -5.96 0.64 4.49
CA TYR A 238 -5.24 1.12 3.33
C TYR A 238 -3.81 1.46 3.71
N VAL A 239 -2.88 0.98 2.90
CA VAL A 239 -1.44 1.23 3.05
C VAL A 239 -0.96 1.95 1.81
N GLU A 240 -0.37 3.12 2.01
CA GLU A 240 0.25 3.92 0.96
C GLU A 240 1.66 3.43 0.67
N SER A 241 2.02 3.31 -0.62
CA SER A 241 3.36 2.99 -1.09
C SER A 241 3.79 3.97 -2.19
N TRP A 242 5.04 4.45 -2.12
CA TRP A 242 5.66 5.40 -3.06
C TRP A 242 6.78 4.77 -3.87
#